data_8f6fc948046e98bbf2f3b485bbdb2077
#
_entry.id   8f6fc948046e98bbf2f3b485bbdb2077
#
_cell.length_a   1.000
_cell.length_b   1.000
_cell.length_c   1.000
_cell.angle_alpha   90.00
_cell.angle_beta   90.00
_cell.angle_gamma   90.00
#
_symmetry.space_group_name_H-M   'P 1'
#
loop_
_entity.id
_entity.type
_entity.pdbx_description
1 polymer ?
#
loop_
_entity_poly.entity_id
_entity_poly.type
_entity_poly.pdbx_seq_one_letter_code
_entity_poly.pdbx_strand_id
1 'polypeptide(L)'
;MAASTGERPVELVLDPYDYAFHEDPYPYYKRLRDEAPLYRNEEQNFWALTRHADVHKGFRNSTALSNKLGVALDPISRTPEAHRTMSFLAMDDPGHLRLRTLVSKGFTPRRIRELEPRVLELTTEHLEAALEHESFDYITEFAGKLPMDVVSEL
;
A
#
# COMPACT_ATOMS: atom_id res chain seq x y z
N MET A 1 38.32 34.62 12.50
CA MET A 1 38.06 33.17 12.67
C MET A 1 36.58 33.00 12.93
N ALA A 2 35.83 32.63 11.93
CA ALA A 2 34.40 32.36 12.07
C ALA A 2 34.23 30.92 12.57
N ALA A 3 33.61 30.73 13.72
CA ALA A 3 33.27 29.42 14.23
C ALA A 3 32.17 28.83 13.32
N SER A 4 32.49 27.77 12.59
CA SER A 4 31.55 26.93 11.91
C SER A 4 30.70 26.26 12.97
N THR A 5 29.44 26.71 13.10
CA THR A 5 28.40 26.02 13.87
C THR A 5 28.10 24.73 13.10
N GLY A 6 28.78 23.66 13.47
CA GLY A 6 28.48 22.33 12.95
C GLY A 6 27.09 21.91 13.41
N GLU A 7 26.09 22.11 12.60
CA GLU A 7 24.81 21.45 12.77
C GLU A 7 25.08 19.94 12.76
N ARG A 8 24.76 19.27 13.86
CA ARG A 8 24.78 17.80 13.86
C ARG A 8 23.84 17.31 12.77
N PRO A 9 24.25 16.39 11.94
CA PRO A 9 23.35 15.82 10.95
C PRO A 9 22.11 15.30 11.68
N VAL A 10 20.93 15.73 11.23
CA VAL A 10 19.66 15.26 11.77
C VAL A 10 19.65 13.74 11.58
N GLU A 11 19.51 13.02 12.69
CA GLU A 11 19.45 11.56 12.69
C GLU A 11 18.41 11.07 11.70
N LEU A 12 18.76 10.06 10.91
CA LEU A 12 17.83 9.47 9.94
C LEU A 12 16.94 8.47 10.67
N VAL A 13 15.74 8.90 11.05
CA VAL A 13 14.72 8.03 11.65
C VAL A 13 13.57 7.88 10.68
N LEU A 14 13.21 6.63 10.37
CA LEU A 14 11.97 6.28 9.68
C LEU A 14 10.98 5.81 10.72
N ASP A 15 10.05 6.68 11.08
CA ASP A 15 8.89 6.33 11.88
C ASP A 15 7.63 6.34 10.98
N PRO A 16 7.05 5.18 10.67
CA PRO A 16 5.86 5.08 9.82
C PRO A 16 4.58 5.61 10.50
N TYR A 17 4.64 6.00 11.77
CA TYR A 17 3.51 6.56 12.52
C TYR A 17 3.67 8.07 12.76
N ASP A 18 4.79 8.66 12.37
CA ASP A 18 5.00 10.11 12.47
C ASP A 18 4.16 10.87 11.45
N TYR A 19 3.40 11.85 11.93
CA TYR A 19 2.58 12.69 11.06
C TYR A 19 3.42 13.48 10.04
N ALA A 20 4.57 14.00 10.44
CA ALA A 20 5.46 14.72 9.53
C ALA A 20 5.97 13.84 8.37
N PHE A 21 6.19 12.55 8.64
CA PHE A 21 6.51 11.59 7.59
C PHE A 21 5.34 11.40 6.60
N HIS A 22 4.09 11.37 7.09
CA HIS A 22 2.92 11.23 6.20
C HIS A 22 2.62 12.48 5.39
N GLU A 23 2.91 13.67 5.91
CA GLU A 23 2.74 14.95 5.21
C GLU A 23 3.63 15.04 3.97
N ASP A 24 4.92 14.71 4.11
CA ASP A 24 5.87 14.65 2.98
C ASP A 24 6.91 13.54 3.17
N PRO A 25 6.66 12.32 2.72
CA PRO A 25 7.56 11.19 2.88
C PRO A 25 8.78 11.22 1.94
N TYR A 26 8.76 12.02 0.87
CA TYR A 26 9.74 11.96 -0.21
C TYR A 26 11.17 12.35 0.22
N PRO A 27 11.40 13.39 1.05
CA PRO A 27 12.72 13.70 1.58
C PRO A 27 13.30 12.55 2.39
N TYR A 28 12.47 11.88 3.24
CA TYR A 28 12.87 10.71 4.01
C TYR A 28 13.27 9.55 3.10
N TYR A 29 12.46 9.23 2.10
CA TYR A 29 12.79 8.18 1.14
C TYR A 29 14.06 8.47 0.34
N LYS A 30 14.31 9.75 0.00
CA LYS A 30 15.54 10.13 -0.67
C LYS A 30 16.76 9.84 0.21
N ARG A 31 16.75 10.30 1.46
CA ARG A 31 17.82 10.05 2.42
C ARG A 31 18.03 8.56 2.68
N LEU A 32 16.97 7.80 2.86
CA LEU A 32 17.05 6.35 3.05
C LEU A 32 17.71 5.65 1.86
N ARG A 33 17.38 6.03 0.62
CA ARG A 33 18.01 5.44 -0.58
C ARG A 33 19.50 5.73 -0.66
N ASP A 34 19.89 6.92 -0.24
CA ASP A 34 21.27 7.40 -0.36
C ASP A 34 22.15 6.92 0.81
N GLU A 35 21.64 7.01 2.05
CA GLU A 35 22.38 6.82 3.29
C GLU A 35 22.21 5.43 3.91
N ALA A 36 21.00 4.84 3.81
CA ALA A 36 20.63 3.57 4.44
C ALA A 36 19.66 2.74 3.56
N PRO A 37 20.10 2.22 2.41
CA PRO A 37 19.22 1.49 1.47
C PRO A 37 18.60 0.22 2.04
N LEU A 38 19.23 -0.39 3.04
CA LEU A 38 18.65 -1.37 3.95
C LEU A 38 18.65 -0.74 5.35
N TYR A 39 17.54 -0.14 5.72
CA TYR A 39 17.37 0.55 6.98
C TYR A 39 16.87 -0.39 8.08
N ARG A 40 17.36 -0.20 9.31
CA ARG A 40 16.89 -0.89 10.51
C ARG A 40 16.31 0.13 11.49
N ASN A 41 15.04 -0.05 11.87
CA ASN A 41 14.48 0.62 13.03
C ASN A 41 14.55 -0.35 14.22
N GLU A 42 15.41 -0.05 15.20
CA GLU A 42 15.58 -0.91 16.37
C GLU A 42 14.43 -0.79 17.37
N GLU A 43 13.89 0.42 17.54
CA GLU A 43 12.82 0.70 18.49
C GLU A 43 11.53 -0.01 18.08
N GLN A 44 11.13 0.12 16.83
CA GLN A 44 9.90 -0.48 16.29
C GLN A 44 10.14 -1.88 15.69
N ASN A 45 11.37 -2.36 15.75
CA ASN A 45 11.78 -3.70 15.33
C ASN A 45 11.36 -4.08 13.90
N PHE A 46 11.70 -3.24 12.90
CA PHE A 46 11.47 -3.56 11.50
C PHE A 46 12.69 -3.22 10.61
N TRP A 47 12.69 -3.78 9.41
CA TRP A 47 13.62 -3.45 8.33
C TRP A 47 12.87 -2.78 7.18
N ALA A 48 13.49 -1.83 6.51
CA ALA A 48 12.96 -1.20 5.32
C ALA A 48 13.95 -1.29 4.15
N LEU A 49 13.47 -1.81 3.02
CA LEU A 49 14.15 -1.75 1.74
C LEU A 49 13.68 -0.50 0.99
N THR A 50 14.59 0.32 0.49
CA THR A 50 14.24 1.63 -0.06
C THR A 50 14.63 1.82 -1.53
N ARG A 51 15.53 1.00 -2.07
CA ARG A 51 15.89 1.02 -3.49
C ARG A 51 14.97 0.09 -4.30
N HIS A 52 14.49 0.58 -5.44
CA HIS A 52 13.58 -0.18 -6.31
C HIS A 52 14.07 -1.60 -6.62
N ALA A 53 15.34 -1.77 -6.97
CA ALA A 53 15.90 -3.08 -7.30
C ALA A 53 15.81 -4.07 -6.12
N ASP A 54 16.09 -3.59 -4.87
CA ASP A 54 16.03 -4.41 -3.67
C ASP A 54 14.60 -4.75 -3.29
N VAL A 55 13.69 -3.78 -3.35
CA VAL A 55 12.25 -3.97 -3.14
C VAL A 55 11.69 -4.97 -4.13
N HIS A 56 11.98 -4.79 -5.43
CA HIS A 56 11.53 -5.72 -6.48
C HIS A 56 12.05 -7.14 -6.27
N LYS A 57 13.33 -7.29 -5.90
CA LYS A 57 13.92 -8.59 -5.56
C LYS A 57 13.27 -9.19 -4.30
N GLY A 58 13.03 -8.38 -3.27
CA GLY A 58 12.34 -8.79 -2.04
C GLY A 58 10.95 -9.35 -2.32
N PHE A 59 10.11 -8.61 -3.04
CA PHE A 59 8.75 -9.06 -3.38
C PHE A 59 8.68 -10.37 -4.20
N ARG A 60 9.76 -10.73 -4.87
CA ARG A 60 9.85 -11.98 -5.65
C ARG A 60 10.54 -13.12 -4.89
N ASN A 61 10.96 -12.91 -3.67
CA ASN A 61 11.71 -13.89 -2.87
C ASN A 61 10.79 -14.60 -1.86
N SER A 62 9.83 -15.36 -2.34
CA SER A 62 8.90 -16.13 -1.52
C SER A 62 9.54 -17.27 -0.72
N THR A 63 10.80 -17.61 -1.00
CA THR A 63 11.53 -18.62 -0.22
C THR A 63 12.17 -18.07 1.04
N ALA A 64 12.56 -16.78 1.04
CA ALA A 64 13.22 -16.15 2.17
C ALA A 64 12.30 -15.21 2.97
N LEU A 65 11.22 -14.69 2.34
CA LEU A 65 10.28 -13.76 2.94
C LEU A 65 8.89 -14.41 3.01
N SER A 66 8.21 -14.20 4.14
CA SER A 66 6.91 -14.80 4.44
C SER A 66 5.90 -13.72 4.79
N ASN A 67 4.67 -13.87 4.31
CA ASN A 67 3.53 -13.02 4.65
C ASN A 67 2.62 -13.63 5.74
N LYS A 68 2.97 -14.78 6.29
CA LYS A 68 2.09 -15.53 7.23
C LYS A 68 1.68 -14.76 8.47
N LEU A 69 2.49 -13.80 8.89
CA LEU A 69 2.19 -12.95 10.04
C LEU A 69 1.43 -11.68 9.69
N GLY A 70 1.04 -11.52 8.42
CA GLY A 70 0.41 -10.30 7.92
C GLY A 70 1.33 -9.44 7.06
N VAL A 71 0.75 -8.38 6.47
CA VAL A 71 1.41 -7.48 5.52
C VAL A 71 1.47 -6.04 6.02
N ALA A 72 1.13 -5.80 7.28
CA ALA A 72 1.19 -4.49 7.93
C ALA A 72 2.29 -4.46 9.01
N LEU A 73 2.79 -3.26 9.32
CA LEU A 73 3.73 -3.06 10.43
C LEU A 73 3.01 -3.02 11.79
N ASP A 74 1.73 -2.71 11.79
CA ASP A 74 0.91 -2.63 12.99
C ASP A 74 0.96 -3.94 13.79
N PRO A 75 1.36 -3.90 15.08
CA PRO A 75 1.47 -5.09 15.93
C PRO A 75 0.16 -5.87 16.10
N ILE A 76 -0.99 -5.19 16.05
CA ILE A 76 -2.31 -5.84 16.20
C ILE A 76 -2.62 -6.69 14.97
N SER A 77 -2.20 -6.25 13.78
CA SER A 77 -2.39 -6.98 12.52
C SER A 77 -1.35 -8.08 12.29
N ARG A 78 -0.25 -8.09 13.05
CA ARG A 78 0.83 -9.08 12.92
C ARG A 78 0.59 -10.28 13.85
N THR A 79 -0.23 -11.20 13.37
CA THR A 79 -0.59 -12.41 14.15
C THR A 79 -0.49 -13.67 13.28
N PRO A 80 -0.34 -14.86 13.89
CA PRO A 80 -0.44 -16.13 13.17
C PRO A 80 -1.80 -16.34 12.49
N GLU A 81 -2.84 -15.63 12.95
CA GLU A 81 -4.20 -15.66 12.43
C GLU A 81 -4.50 -14.56 11.41
N ALA A 82 -3.49 -13.78 10.98
CA ALA A 82 -3.64 -12.68 10.02
C ALA A 82 -4.41 -13.08 8.74
N HIS A 83 -4.29 -14.33 8.30
CA HIS A 83 -5.02 -14.86 7.15
C HIS A 83 -6.54 -14.85 7.32
N ARG A 84 -7.08 -14.77 8.56
CA ARG A 84 -8.53 -14.69 8.81
C ARG A 84 -9.12 -13.33 8.45
N THR A 85 -8.32 -12.27 8.54
CA THR A 85 -8.72 -10.90 8.22
C THR A 85 -8.20 -10.45 6.86
N MET A 86 -6.97 -10.84 6.51
CA MET A 86 -6.27 -10.42 5.29
C MET A 86 -6.39 -11.45 4.16
N SER A 87 -7.10 -12.58 4.37
CA SER A 87 -7.28 -13.64 3.39
C SER A 87 -5.91 -14.14 2.86
N PHE A 88 -5.81 -14.38 1.53
CA PHE A 88 -4.59 -14.90 0.92
C PHE A 88 -3.40 -13.92 0.91
N LEU A 89 -3.62 -12.63 1.21
CA LEU A 89 -2.52 -11.66 1.38
C LEU A 89 -1.58 -12.07 2.53
N ALA A 90 -2.13 -12.68 3.60
CA ALA A 90 -1.37 -13.16 4.75
C ALA A 90 -1.12 -14.67 4.66
N MET A 91 -0.80 -15.17 3.48
CA MET A 91 -0.46 -16.57 3.23
C MET A 91 0.78 -16.68 2.37
N ASP A 92 1.48 -17.80 2.53
CA ASP A 92 2.56 -18.22 1.63
C ASP A 92 2.09 -19.37 0.71
N ASP A 93 2.91 -19.70 -0.27
CA ASP A 93 2.68 -20.85 -1.14
C ASP A 93 2.73 -22.18 -0.33
N PRO A 94 1.94 -23.17 -0.70
CA PRO A 94 1.03 -23.25 -1.87
C PRO A 94 -0.37 -22.66 -1.63
N GLY A 95 -0.70 -22.26 -0.40
CA GLY A 95 -2.03 -21.74 -0.03
C GLY A 95 -2.37 -20.44 -0.76
N HIS A 96 -1.44 -19.49 -0.74
CA HIS A 96 -1.55 -18.24 -1.48
C HIS A 96 -1.81 -18.47 -2.97
N LEU A 97 -0.97 -19.26 -3.65
CA LEU A 97 -1.08 -19.52 -5.06
C LEU A 97 -2.42 -20.15 -5.44
N ARG A 98 -2.92 -21.08 -4.63
CA ARG A 98 -4.22 -21.72 -4.86
C ARG A 98 -5.37 -20.70 -4.85
N LEU A 99 -5.45 -19.86 -3.81
CA LEU A 99 -6.51 -18.87 -3.70
C LEU A 99 -6.38 -17.75 -4.73
N ARG A 100 -5.17 -17.24 -4.94
CA ARG A 100 -4.90 -16.25 -5.98
C ARG A 100 -5.31 -16.73 -7.37
N THR A 101 -5.05 -17.99 -7.71
CA THR A 101 -5.46 -18.58 -8.98
C THR A 101 -6.97 -18.64 -9.13
N LEU A 102 -7.70 -18.92 -8.05
CA LEU A 102 -9.17 -18.90 -8.08
C LEU A 102 -9.71 -17.48 -8.34
N VAL A 103 -9.22 -16.51 -7.59
CA VAL A 103 -9.62 -15.09 -7.75
C VAL A 103 -9.26 -14.58 -9.14
N SER A 104 -8.09 -14.91 -9.67
CA SER A 104 -7.62 -14.47 -11.00
C SER A 104 -8.55 -14.89 -12.14
N LYS A 105 -9.36 -15.94 -11.98
CA LYS A 105 -10.36 -16.35 -12.97
C LYS A 105 -11.48 -15.31 -13.13
N GLY A 106 -11.74 -14.50 -12.10
CA GLY A 106 -12.67 -13.37 -12.16
C GLY A 106 -12.12 -12.17 -12.93
N PHE A 107 -10.78 -12.02 -13.01
CA PHE A 107 -10.09 -10.85 -13.57
C PHE A 107 -9.48 -11.12 -14.96
N THR A 108 -10.17 -11.89 -15.79
CA THR A 108 -9.68 -12.12 -17.16
C THR A 108 -9.85 -10.84 -18.01
N PRO A 109 -8.99 -10.61 -19.03
CA PRO A 109 -9.13 -9.44 -19.91
C PRO A 109 -10.50 -9.33 -20.60
N ARG A 110 -11.15 -10.45 -20.83
CA ARG A 110 -12.51 -10.49 -21.37
C ARG A 110 -13.52 -9.92 -20.35
N ARG A 111 -13.52 -10.42 -19.10
CA ARG A 111 -14.43 -9.95 -18.06
C ARG A 111 -14.22 -8.48 -17.72
N ILE A 112 -12.97 -8.02 -17.68
CA ILE A 112 -12.67 -6.60 -17.45
C ILE A 112 -13.25 -5.71 -18.56
N ARG A 113 -13.17 -6.14 -19.83
CA ARG A 113 -13.82 -5.39 -20.93
C ARG A 113 -15.35 -5.43 -20.87
N GLU A 114 -15.92 -6.52 -20.38
CA GLU A 114 -17.38 -6.66 -20.21
C GLU A 114 -17.90 -5.71 -19.11
N LEU A 115 -17.06 -5.29 -18.15
CA LEU A 115 -17.41 -4.32 -17.12
C LEU A 115 -17.34 -2.85 -17.59
N GLU A 116 -16.61 -2.56 -18.67
CA GLU A 116 -16.38 -1.17 -19.10
C GLU A 116 -17.68 -0.35 -19.25
N PRO A 117 -18.77 -0.87 -19.90
CA PRO A 117 -20.01 -0.12 -19.98
C PRO A 117 -20.63 0.17 -18.60
N ARG A 118 -20.57 -0.80 -17.67
CA ARG A 118 -21.12 -0.62 -16.31
C ARG A 118 -20.28 0.37 -15.50
N VAL A 119 -18.97 0.35 -15.62
CA VAL A 119 -18.08 1.34 -14.99
C VAL A 119 -18.40 2.74 -15.49
N LEU A 120 -18.63 2.90 -16.80
CA LEU A 120 -19.02 4.19 -17.37
C LEU A 120 -20.38 4.68 -16.83
N GLU A 121 -21.36 3.80 -16.76
CA GLU A 121 -22.68 4.09 -16.19
C GLU A 121 -22.58 4.54 -14.72
N LEU A 122 -21.93 3.76 -13.85
CA LEU A 122 -21.69 4.12 -12.46
C LEU A 122 -20.93 5.44 -12.30
N THR A 123 -19.94 5.67 -13.16
CA THR A 123 -19.18 6.92 -13.17
C THR A 123 -20.10 8.11 -13.47
N THR A 124 -20.98 7.97 -14.46
CA THR A 124 -21.94 9.01 -14.85
C THR A 124 -22.94 9.25 -13.72
N GLU A 125 -23.55 8.19 -13.16
CA GLU A 125 -24.49 8.29 -12.05
C GLU A 125 -23.90 9.05 -10.84
N HIS A 126 -22.68 8.67 -10.41
CA HIS A 126 -22.05 9.35 -9.27
C HIS A 126 -21.64 10.80 -9.57
N LEU A 127 -21.18 11.09 -10.80
CA LEU A 127 -20.86 12.47 -11.18
C LEU A 127 -22.12 13.35 -11.28
N GLU A 128 -23.18 12.86 -11.89
CA GLU A 128 -24.44 13.60 -12.00
C GLU A 128 -25.01 13.89 -10.61
N ALA A 129 -25.04 12.90 -9.71
CA ALA A 129 -25.49 13.11 -8.34
C ALA A 129 -24.63 14.12 -7.58
N ALA A 130 -23.32 14.08 -7.74
CA ALA A 130 -22.43 15.04 -7.09
C ALA A 130 -22.59 16.47 -7.65
N LEU A 131 -22.85 16.62 -8.95
CA LEU A 131 -23.04 17.91 -9.62
C LEU A 131 -24.39 18.60 -9.30
N GLU A 132 -25.31 17.91 -8.62
CA GLU A 132 -26.52 18.55 -8.08
C GLU A 132 -26.19 19.54 -6.95
N HIS A 133 -24.99 19.46 -6.38
CA HIS A 133 -24.51 20.36 -5.34
C HIS A 133 -23.61 21.45 -5.92
N GLU A 134 -23.69 22.67 -5.40
CA GLU A 134 -22.83 23.80 -5.80
C GLU A 134 -21.33 23.49 -5.54
N SER A 135 -21.07 22.75 -4.47
CA SER A 135 -19.75 22.18 -4.14
C SER A 135 -19.92 20.86 -3.42
N PHE A 136 -19.01 19.93 -3.61
CA PHE A 136 -19.06 18.61 -2.97
C PHE A 136 -17.64 18.10 -2.61
N ASP A 137 -17.58 17.21 -1.64
CA ASP A 137 -16.35 16.49 -1.31
C ASP A 137 -16.14 15.37 -2.33
N TYR A 138 -15.13 15.55 -3.20
CA TYR A 138 -14.83 14.61 -4.28
C TYR A 138 -14.50 13.19 -3.77
N ILE A 139 -13.83 13.09 -2.63
CA ILE A 139 -13.46 11.78 -2.06
C ILE A 139 -14.70 11.04 -1.58
N THR A 140 -15.54 11.72 -0.80
CA THR A 140 -16.73 11.12 -0.19
C THR A 140 -17.81 10.83 -1.24
N GLU A 141 -18.05 11.77 -2.16
CA GLU A 141 -19.19 11.67 -3.09
C GLU A 141 -18.89 10.90 -4.37
N PHE A 142 -17.62 10.76 -4.75
CA PHE A 142 -17.25 10.10 -6.00
C PHE A 142 -16.14 9.06 -5.84
N ALA A 143 -14.91 9.48 -5.45
CA ALA A 143 -13.74 8.62 -5.54
C ALA A 143 -13.77 7.42 -4.58
N GLY A 144 -14.49 7.53 -3.45
CA GLY A 144 -14.71 6.44 -2.52
C GLY A 144 -15.83 5.48 -2.96
N LYS A 145 -16.90 6.00 -3.59
CA LYS A 145 -18.07 5.21 -4.00
C LYS A 145 -17.77 4.33 -5.22
N LEU A 146 -17.26 4.92 -6.28
CA LEU A 146 -17.07 4.25 -7.57
C LEU A 146 -16.28 2.94 -7.48
N PRO A 147 -15.11 2.85 -6.84
CA PRO A 147 -14.39 1.59 -6.73
C PRO A 147 -15.14 0.51 -5.95
N MET A 148 -15.90 0.90 -4.92
CA MET A 148 -16.68 -0.04 -4.11
C MET A 148 -17.82 -0.66 -4.95
N ASP A 149 -18.52 0.14 -5.73
CA ASP A 149 -19.59 -0.33 -6.59
C ASP A 149 -19.06 -1.23 -7.72
N VAL A 150 -17.95 -0.83 -8.35
CA VAL A 150 -17.29 -1.65 -9.39
C VAL A 150 -16.82 -3.00 -8.83
N VAL A 151 -16.28 -3.06 -7.61
CA VAL A 151 -15.86 -4.34 -7.00
C VAL A 151 -17.05 -5.21 -6.66
N SER A 152 -18.20 -4.64 -6.31
CA SER A 152 -19.42 -5.41 -6.00
C SER A 152 -20.07 -6.05 -7.24
N GLU A 153 -19.73 -5.59 -8.44
CA GLU A 153 -20.20 -6.14 -9.73
C GLU A 153 -19.31 -7.30 -10.23
N LEU A 154 -18.12 -7.50 -9.64
CA LEU A 154 -17.14 -8.54 -10.02
C LEU A 154 -17.50 -9.91 -9.43
#